data_e97676ce70ad22853d8a8d4f0e4e89b3
#
_entry.id   e97676ce70ad22853d8a8d4f0e4e89b3
#
_cell.length_a   1.000
_cell.length_b   1.000
_cell.length_c   1.000
_cell.angle_alpha   90.00
_cell.angle_beta   90.00
_cell.angle_gamma   90.00
#
_symmetry.space_group_name_H-M   'P 1'
#
loop_
_entity.id
_entity.type
_entity.pdbx_description
1 polymer ?
#
loop_
_entity_poly.entity_id
_entity_poly.type
_entity_poly.pdbx_seq_one_letter_code
_entity_poly.pdbx_strand_id
1 'polypeptide(L)'
;MKNFISEIKKIPTDGLIYCLSEKSIDMFRKNECLMPVTIPVIHNGQRKILTVTLTAWDILDMEFLSIKESNDYRRSSKKVPVEVLVDLYRDYDNERSAKEGIFQNVDADGVFRTLMGMTAEQFAYEDLYWLFEKFSRDYYILFAAENFEHRSIIDTDAIVREIFGIPVNDYVLILVTVFWLCCQHPDPLSAPEELYSNMNSAVLTVENLSNFIKYYSCTYQNLRTSSLKKQLLYSKPFIKTQRTGEYFASSIFPVAMLVGNGLYWLVRNYYCKQGTQVFVNTFGCLFEDYIKDIASKYCKPSEWTTLSTGSRKSADFTFDLGSLTLLVESKSALICLDVKQQIPNLHNADIFFERTISKAYKQLNSSYVRLSVSSKNPIIKIILLYDQFSNSAIVEEAAHKILGSDSSCFIMTIREFEILLYLHQHNKETEQQILDEILKSSRAENSRKNIPAIYKDLAIDSNPHFEEEMDYFSKLMNNFKDAAK
;
A
#
# COMPACT_ATOMS: atom_id res chain seq x y z
N MET A 1 -36.53 14.17 -6.76
CA MET A 1 -35.55 13.17 -6.33
C MET A 1 -34.81 13.68 -5.08
N LYS A 2 -34.62 12.85 -4.09
CA LYS A 2 -33.74 13.19 -2.95
C LYS A 2 -32.31 13.14 -3.49
N ASN A 3 -31.58 14.24 -3.36
CA ASN A 3 -30.18 14.32 -3.77
C ASN A 3 -29.31 13.93 -2.58
N PHE A 4 -28.28 13.09 -2.78
CA PHE A 4 -27.33 12.66 -1.76
C PHE A 4 -26.80 13.84 -0.92
N ILE A 5 -26.32 14.90 -1.55
CA ILE A 5 -25.80 16.10 -0.88
C ILE A 5 -26.87 16.76 0.02
N SER A 6 -28.13 16.78 -0.42
CA SER A 6 -29.23 17.32 0.39
C SER A 6 -29.54 16.48 1.62
N GLU A 7 -29.39 15.16 1.53
CA GLU A 7 -29.65 14.25 2.66
C GLU A 7 -28.47 14.22 3.63
N ILE A 8 -27.23 14.16 3.14
CA ILE A 8 -26.04 14.15 4.00
C ILE A 8 -25.93 15.40 4.88
N LYS A 9 -26.37 16.57 4.36
CA LYS A 9 -26.45 17.83 5.13
C LYS A 9 -27.43 17.77 6.32
N LYS A 10 -28.31 16.82 6.37
CA LYS A 10 -29.29 16.65 7.46
C LYS A 10 -28.81 15.74 8.58
N ILE A 11 -27.70 15.07 8.39
CA ILE A 11 -27.16 14.05 9.29
C ILE A 11 -26.00 14.65 10.08
N PRO A 12 -25.91 14.37 11.40
CA PRO A 12 -24.74 14.73 12.20
C PRO A 12 -23.48 14.03 11.67
N THR A 13 -22.48 14.81 11.30
CA THR A 13 -21.24 14.27 10.70
C THR A 13 -20.53 13.31 11.63
N ASP A 14 -20.38 13.62 12.95
CA ASP A 14 -19.76 12.73 13.92
C ASP A 14 -20.45 11.36 13.96
N GLY A 15 -21.79 11.36 14.00
CA GLY A 15 -22.57 10.11 14.03
C GLY A 15 -22.47 9.31 12.72
N LEU A 16 -22.33 9.98 11.58
CA LEU A 16 -22.17 9.30 10.31
C LEU A 16 -20.78 8.66 10.19
N ILE A 17 -19.72 9.38 10.56
CA ILE A 17 -18.35 8.86 10.61
C ILE A 17 -18.30 7.61 11.49
N TYR A 18 -18.86 7.69 12.69
CA TYR A 18 -18.93 6.55 13.61
C TYR A 18 -19.61 5.33 12.97
N CYS A 19 -20.81 5.50 12.40
CA CYS A 19 -21.54 4.40 11.76
C CYS A 19 -20.82 3.82 10.54
N LEU A 20 -20.18 4.65 9.71
CA LEU A 20 -19.43 4.19 8.54
C LEU A 20 -18.16 3.44 8.95
N SER A 21 -17.47 3.93 9.99
CA SER A 21 -16.32 3.24 10.56
C SER A 21 -16.69 1.86 11.12
N GLU A 22 -17.82 1.74 11.85
CA GLU A 22 -18.33 0.42 12.29
C GLU A 22 -18.56 -0.54 11.11
N LYS A 23 -19.13 -0.05 10.00
CA LYS A 23 -19.30 -0.87 8.79
C LYS A 23 -17.97 -1.32 8.21
N SER A 24 -16.94 -0.47 8.23
CA SER A 24 -15.61 -0.86 7.79
C SER A 24 -14.99 -1.97 8.66
N ILE A 25 -15.20 -1.92 9.98
CA ILE A 25 -14.76 -2.95 10.92
C ILE A 25 -15.47 -4.28 10.63
N ASP A 26 -16.78 -4.24 10.36
CA ASP A 26 -17.55 -5.44 10.02
C ASP A 26 -17.04 -6.09 8.71
N MET A 27 -16.73 -5.27 7.69
CA MET A 27 -16.10 -5.75 6.44
C MET A 27 -14.77 -6.41 6.72
N PHE A 28 -13.91 -5.71 7.45
CA PHE A 28 -12.57 -6.16 7.77
C PHE A 28 -12.54 -7.50 8.53
N ARG A 29 -13.41 -7.67 9.53
CA ARG A 29 -13.54 -8.93 10.29
C ARG A 29 -13.96 -10.11 9.43
N LYS A 30 -14.66 -9.86 8.32
CA LYS A 30 -15.08 -10.88 7.35
C LYS A 30 -14.06 -11.09 6.23
N ASN A 31 -12.97 -10.34 6.22
CA ASN A 31 -12.02 -10.25 5.11
C ASN A 31 -12.70 -9.88 3.78
N GLU A 32 -13.60 -8.91 3.82
CA GLU A 32 -14.40 -8.45 2.69
C GLU A 32 -14.18 -6.95 2.48
N CYS A 33 -14.15 -6.51 1.22
CA CYS A 33 -14.15 -5.10 0.84
C CYS A 33 -15.51 -4.61 0.39
N LEU A 34 -16.46 -5.52 0.29
CA LEU A 34 -17.81 -5.31 -0.25
C LEU A 34 -18.83 -5.83 0.77
N MET A 35 -19.81 -5.00 1.12
CA MET A 35 -20.89 -5.38 2.04
C MET A 35 -22.24 -5.17 1.37
N PRO A 36 -23.10 -6.20 1.27
CA PRO A 36 -24.49 -6.04 0.86
C PRO A 36 -25.28 -5.28 1.93
N VAL A 37 -25.94 -4.22 1.52
CA VAL A 37 -26.83 -3.40 2.38
C VAL A 37 -28.23 -3.48 1.83
N THR A 38 -29.18 -3.82 2.67
CA THR A 38 -30.59 -4.01 2.28
C THR A 38 -31.44 -2.81 2.65
N ILE A 39 -32.18 -2.30 1.68
CA ILE A 39 -33.04 -1.12 1.82
C ILE A 39 -34.47 -1.52 1.55
N PRO A 40 -35.42 -1.27 2.48
CA PRO A 40 -36.82 -1.42 2.20
C PRO A 40 -37.29 -0.25 1.32
N VAL A 41 -37.70 -0.54 0.10
CA VAL A 41 -38.24 0.43 -0.86
C VAL A 41 -39.72 0.16 -1.12
N ILE A 42 -40.49 1.21 -1.41
CA ILE A 42 -41.88 1.09 -1.88
C ILE A 42 -41.86 1.27 -3.39
N HIS A 43 -42.13 0.22 -4.14
CA HIS A 43 -42.25 0.26 -5.57
C HIS A 43 -43.67 -0.16 -5.99
N ASN A 44 -44.38 0.72 -6.68
CA ASN A 44 -45.81 0.51 -7.08
C ASN A 44 -46.69 0.14 -5.90
N GLY A 45 -46.53 0.77 -4.72
CA GLY A 45 -47.30 0.52 -3.51
C GLY A 45 -46.96 -0.77 -2.77
N GLN A 46 -46.02 -1.57 -3.27
CA GLN A 46 -45.55 -2.78 -2.60
C GLN A 46 -44.21 -2.57 -1.94
N ARG A 47 -44.02 -3.14 -0.73
CA ARG A 47 -42.70 -3.19 -0.08
C ARG A 47 -41.81 -4.18 -0.83
N LYS A 48 -40.70 -3.69 -1.34
CA LYS A 48 -39.61 -4.50 -1.92
C LYS A 48 -38.34 -4.28 -1.13
N ILE A 49 -37.46 -5.24 -1.15
CA ILE A 49 -36.11 -5.13 -0.60
C ILE A 49 -35.17 -4.89 -1.77
N LEU A 50 -34.47 -3.77 -1.75
CA LEU A 50 -33.39 -3.47 -2.66
C LEU A 50 -32.08 -3.81 -1.95
N THR A 51 -31.19 -4.56 -2.60
CA THR A 51 -29.85 -4.80 -2.10
C THR A 51 -28.89 -3.95 -2.90
N VAL A 52 -28.13 -3.10 -2.21
CA VAL A 52 -27.04 -2.31 -2.76
C VAL A 52 -25.73 -2.73 -2.10
N THR A 53 -24.62 -2.60 -2.79
CA THR A 53 -23.30 -2.93 -2.23
C THR A 53 -22.63 -1.67 -1.71
N LEU A 54 -22.27 -1.61 -0.45
CA LEU A 54 -21.36 -0.64 0.11
C LEU A 54 -19.93 -1.16 -0.10
N THR A 55 -19.05 -0.31 -0.60
CA THR A 55 -17.65 -0.66 -0.77
C THR A 55 -16.79 0.02 0.30
N ALA A 56 -15.64 -0.55 0.62
CA ALA A 56 -14.74 0.01 1.62
C ALA A 56 -14.24 1.42 1.25
N TRP A 57 -14.05 1.70 -0.05
CA TRP A 57 -13.62 3.02 -0.54
C TRP A 57 -14.76 4.04 -0.58
N ASP A 58 -16.04 3.62 -0.74
CA ASP A 58 -17.20 4.50 -0.63
C ASP A 58 -17.33 5.10 0.76
N ILE A 59 -16.91 4.37 1.79
CA ILE A 59 -16.92 4.84 3.18
C ILE A 59 -16.13 6.15 3.31
N LEU A 60 -14.89 6.17 2.85
CA LEU A 60 -14.05 7.37 2.94
C LEU A 60 -14.59 8.54 2.12
N ASP A 61 -15.19 8.27 0.97
CA ASP A 61 -15.83 9.31 0.15
C ASP A 61 -17.05 9.91 0.86
N MET A 62 -17.93 9.07 1.43
CA MET A 62 -19.10 9.55 2.18
C MET A 62 -18.72 10.34 3.42
N GLU A 63 -17.69 9.92 4.17
CA GLU A 63 -17.15 10.66 5.31
C GLU A 63 -16.60 12.02 4.88
N PHE A 64 -15.76 12.03 3.86
CA PHE A 64 -15.19 13.27 3.32
C PHE A 64 -16.29 14.22 2.84
N LEU A 65 -17.29 13.74 2.10
CA LEU A 65 -18.41 14.54 1.63
C LEU A 65 -19.28 15.05 2.79
N SER A 66 -19.49 14.24 3.84
CA SER A 66 -20.18 14.69 5.04
C SER A 66 -19.45 15.84 5.72
N ILE A 67 -18.13 15.74 5.89
CA ILE A 67 -17.29 16.79 6.48
C ILE A 67 -17.31 18.05 5.61
N LYS A 68 -17.23 17.89 4.32
CA LYS A 68 -17.20 19.01 3.36
C LYS A 68 -18.51 19.77 3.28
N GLU A 69 -19.63 19.05 3.22
CA GLU A 69 -20.94 19.57 2.90
C GLU A 69 -21.85 19.74 4.13
N SER A 70 -21.43 19.22 5.28
CA SER A 70 -22.26 19.14 6.46
C SER A 70 -22.49 20.50 7.15
N ASN A 71 -23.51 20.51 8.00
CA ASN A 71 -23.71 21.49 9.01
C ASN A 71 -23.33 20.89 10.37
N ASP A 72 -22.09 21.10 10.79
CA ASP A 72 -21.52 20.55 12.03
C ASP A 72 -22.31 20.95 13.31
N TYR A 73 -23.17 21.94 13.20
CA TYR A 73 -23.99 22.45 14.33
C TYR A 73 -25.33 21.72 14.48
N ARG A 74 -25.70 20.83 13.55
CA ARG A 74 -26.96 20.12 13.67
C ARG A 74 -26.93 19.10 14.81
N ARG A 75 -27.82 19.28 15.73
CA ARG A 75 -28.09 18.35 16.82
C ARG A 75 -29.21 17.40 16.39
N SER A 76 -28.91 16.27 15.82
CA SER A 76 -29.90 15.22 15.60
C SER A 76 -29.50 14.00 16.39
N SER A 77 -30.36 13.51 17.25
CA SER A 77 -30.26 12.23 17.93
C SER A 77 -30.82 11.08 17.08
N LYS A 78 -31.22 11.33 15.83
CA LYS A 78 -31.76 10.30 14.96
C LYS A 78 -30.67 9.34 14.52
N LYS A 79 -30.99 8.05 14.58
CA LYS A 79 -30.14 6.99 14.01
C LYS A 79 -29.85 7.31 12.55
N VAL A 80 -28.58 7.19 12.16
CA VAL A 80 -28.13 7.50 10.82
C VAL A 80 -28.64 6.43 9.87
N PRO A 81 -29.40 6.77 8.81
CA PRO A 81 -29.91 5.81 7.84
C PRO A 81 -28.84 5.50 6.79
N VAL A 82 -27.76 4.80 7.20
CA VAL A 82 -26.61 4.51 6.32
C VAL A 82 -27.06 3.81 5.04
N GLU A 83 -27.98 2.89 5.15
CA GLU A 83 -28.51 2.12 4.03
C GLU A 83 -29.11 3.00 2.91
N VAL A 84 -29.91 3.98 3.31
CA VAL A 84 -30.50 4.94 2.37
C VAL A 84 -29.44 5.85 1.75
N LEU A 85 -28.42 6.21 2.53
CA LEU A 85 -27.31 7.04 2.02
C LEU A 85 -26.47 6.29 0.99
N VAL A 86 -26.23 5.00 1.17
CA VAL A 86 -25.47 4.18 0.19
C VAL A 86 -26.14 4.18 -1.17
N ASP A 87 -27.47 4.02 -1.22
CA ASP A 87 -28.25 4.06 -2.46
C ASP A 87 -28.14 5.42 -3.17
N LEU A 88 -28.35 6.51 -2.41
CA LEU A 88 -28.23 7.87 -2.92
C LEU A 88 -26.80 8.22 -3.35
N TYR A 89 -25.80 7.70 -2.65
CA TYR A 89 -24.41 7.91 -2.97
C TYR A 89 -24.04 7.27 -4.31
N ARG A 90 -24.54 6.09 -4.61
CA ARG A 90 -24.32 5.43 -5.91
C ARG A 90 -24.83 6.26 -7.07
N ASP A 91 -26.03 6.76 -6.95
CA ASP A 91 -26.59 7.64 -7.99
C ASP A 91 -25.71 8.90 -8.16
N TYR A 92 -25.29 9.49 -7.04
CA TYR A 92 -24.40 10.65 -7.03
C TYR A 92 -23.03 10.34 -7.66
N ASP A 93 -22.42 9.22 -7.32
CA ASP A 93 -21.10 8.84 -7.83
C ASP A 93 -21.14 8.51 -9.32
N ASN A 94 -22.19 7.83 -9.79
CA ASN A 94 -22.41 7.58 -11.21
C ASN A 94 -22.56 8.89 -11.99
N GLU A 95 -23.33 9.85 -11.49
CA GLU A 95 -23.46 11.17 -12.12
C GLU A 95 -22.14 11.95 -12.12
N ARG A 96 -21.37 11.87 -11.04
CA ARG A 96 -20.06 12.50 -10.91
C ARG A 96 -19.08 11.90 -11.92
N SER A 97 -18.95 10.58 -11.93
CA SER A 97 -18.06 9.86 -12.84
C SER A 97 -18.38 10.13 -14.31
N ALA A 98 -19.67 10.22 -14.66
CA ALA A 98 -20.09 10.59 -16.01
C ALA A 98 -19.72 12.03 -16.38
N LYS A 99 -19.82 12.98 -15.44
CA LYS A 99 -19.48 14.40 -15.67
C LYS A 99 -17.96 14.62 -15.74
N GLU A 100 -17.22 13.93 -14.90
CA GLU A 100 -15.76 14.05 -14.84
C GLU A 100 -15.08 13.30 -15.99
N GLY A 101 -15.82 12.46 -16.71
CA GLY A 101 -15.38 11.82 -17.96
C GLY A 101 -14.09 11.03 -17.81
N ILE A 102 -13.97 10.22 -16.76
CA ILE A 102 -12.73 9.52 -16.35
C ILE A 102 -11.99 8.86 -17.54
N PHE A 103 -12.75 8.36 -18.51
CA PHE A 103 -12.21 7.73 -19.72
C PHE A 103 -12.47 8.50 -21.02
N GLN A 104 -12.95 9.75 -20.93
CA GLN A 104 -13.18 10.57 -22.12
C GLN A 104 -11.86 11.22 -22.57
N ASN A 105 -11.55 11.07 -23.86
CA ASN A 105 -10.35 11.63 -24.49
C ASN A 105 -9.01 11.13 -23.95
N VAL A 106 -8.96 9.92 -23.41
CA VAL A 106 -7.73 9.29 -22.92
C VAL A 106 -7.29 8.23 -23.95
N ASP A 107 -6.03 8.25 -24.33
CA ASP A 107 -5.45 7.15 -25.14
C ASP A 107 -5.34 5.86 -24.31
N ALA A 108 -5.02 4.74 -24.97
CA ALA A 108 -4.96 3.43 -24.31
C ALA A 108 -4.05 3.44 -23.08
N ASP A 109 -2.89 4.11 -23.13
CA ASP A 109 -1.97 4.17 -22.00
C ASP A 109 -2.52 5.02 -20.85
N GLY A 110 -3.24 6.11 -21.16
CA GLY A 110 -3.93 6.91 -20.16
C GLY A 110 -5.03 6.12 -19.46
N VAL A 111 -5.75 5.24 -20.18
CA VAL A 111 -6.71 4.30 -19.57
C VAL A 111 -6.01 3.37 -18.59
N PHE A 112 -4.89 2.72 -18.99
CA PHE A 112 -4.14 1.83 -18.09
C PHE A 112 -3.55 2.56 -16.89
N ARG A 113 -3.06 3.82 -17.05
CA ARG A 113 -2.59 4.63 -15.91
C ARG A 113 -3.72 5.01 -14.95
N THR A 114 -4.91 5.24 -15.47
CA THR A 114 -6.10 5.46 -14.65
C THR A 114 -6.46 4.19 -13.88
N LEU A 115 -6.49 3.03 -14.55
CA LEU A 115 -6.73 1.74 -13.90
C LEU A 115 -5.67 1.43 -12.85
N MET A 116 -4.39 1.71 -13.12
CA MET A 116 -3.30 1.57 -12.15
C MET A 116 -3.55 2.42 -10.90
N GLY A 117 -3.93 3.69 -11.07
CA GLY A 117 -4.24 4.58 -9.96
C GLY A 117 -5.40 4.06 -9.11
N MET A 118 -6.48 3.64 -9.76
CA MET A 118 -7.66 3.05 -9.10
C MET A 118 -7.30 1.76 -8.34
N THR A 119 -6.55 0.85 -8.97
CA THR A 119 -6.11 -0.40 -8.34
C THR A 119 -5.19 -0.11 -7.15
N ALA A 120 -4.27 0.84 -7.30
CA ALA A 120 -3.37 1.23 -6.21
C ALA A 120 -4.10 1.92 -5.05
N GLU A 121 -5.23 2.60 -5.29
CA GLU A 121 -6.11 3.09 -4.22
C GLU A 121 -6.77 1.92 -3.49
N GLN A 122 -7.21 0.91 -4.22
CA GLN A 122 -7.92 -0.26 -3.66
C GLN A 122 -6.97 -1.25 -2.97
N PHE A 123 -5.68 -1.17 -3.19
CA PHE A 123 -4.68 -2.08 -2.60
C PHE A 123 -4.80 -2.22 -1.08
N ALA A 124 -5.15 -1.14 -0.38
CA ALA A 124 -5.38 -1.15 1.06
C ALA A 124 -6.52 -2.07 1.52
N TYR A 125 -7.38 -2.48 0.60
CA TYR A 125 -8.58 -3.24 0.88
C TYR A 125 -8.48 -4.70 0.42
N GLU A 126 -7.33 -5.13 -0.14
CA GLU A 126 -7.20 -6.45 -0.74
C GLU A 126 -6.78 -7.51 0.26
N ASP A 127 -5.56 -7.46 0.76
CA ASP A 127 -5.03 -8.51 1.63
C ASP A 127 -4.19 -7.94 2.76
N LEU A 128 -4.64 -8.23 4.00
CA LEU A 128 -3.90 -7.88 5.21
C LEU A 128 -2.52 -8.50 5.29
N TYR A 129 -2.38 -9.70 4.76
CA TYR A 129 -1.13 -10.42 4.79
C TYR A 129 -0.01 -9.64 4.09
N TRP A 130 -0.32 -9.00 2.97
CA TRP A 130 0.62 -8.14 2.26
C TRP A 130 1.02 -6.89 3.05
N LEU A 131 0.12 -6.39 3.91
CA LEU A 131 0.46 -5.27 4.79
C LEU A 131 1.48 -5.68 5.85
N PHE A 132 1.39 -6.90 6.38
CA PHE A 132 2.37 -7.43 7.32
C PHE A 132 3.71 -7.76 6.66
N GLU A 133 3.70 -8.28 5.43
CA GLU A 133 4.92 -8.44 4.63
C GLU A 133 5.61 -7.08 4.43
N LYS A 134 4.84 -6.06 4.06
CA LYS A 134 5.37 -4.72 3.84
C LYS A 134 5.87 -4.07 5.12
N PHE A 135 5.13 -4.18 6.21
CA PHE A 135 5.58 -3.75 7.53
C PHE A 135 6.93 -4.37 7.90
N SER A 136 7.03 -5.68 7.79
CA SER A 136 8.24 -6.41 8.18
C SER A 136 9.44 -6.02 7.32
N ARG A 137 9.22 -5.80 6.02
CA ARG A 137 10.27 -5.33 5.12
C ARG A 137 10.71 -3.90 5.43
N ASP A 138 9.77 -2.98 5.65
CA ASP A 138 10.06 -1.61 6.06
C ASP A 138 10.82 -1.58 7.40
N TYR A 139 10.37 -2.37 8.37
CA TYR A 139 11.01 -2.49 9.68
C TYR A 139 12.43 -3.06 9.56
N TYR A 140 12.61 -4.12 8.76
CA TYR A 140 13.93 -4.71 8.54
C TYR A 140 14.88 -3.71 7.89
N ILE A 141 14.52 -3.15 6.76
CA ILE A 141 15.37 -2.23 5.98
C ILE A 141 15.69 -0.95 6.77
N LEU A 142 14.70 -0.38 7.46
CA LEU A 142 14.86 0.91 8.15
C LEU A 142 15.38 0.78 9.58
N PHE A 143 15.34 -0.40 10.19
CA PHE A 143 15.70 -0.53 11.61
C PHE A 143 16.48 -1.80 11.94
N ALA A 144 16.01 -3.00 11.60
CA ALA A 144 16.57 -4.25 12.14
C ALA A 144 17.85 -4.72 11.43
N ALA A 145 18.08 -4.35 10.17
CA ALA A 145 19.27 -4.74 9.41
C ALA A 145 20.49 -3.87 9.78
N GLU A 146 21.19 -4.24 10.85
CA GLU A 146 22.35 -3.50 11.35
C GLU A 146 23.56 -3.55 10.41
N ASN A 147 23.67 -4.58 9.58
CA ASN A 147 24.79 -4.84 8.67
C ASN A 147 24.68 -4.15 7.31
N PHE A 148 23.61 -3.43 7.03
CA PHE A 148 23.47 -2.71 5.75
C PHE A 148 24.47 -1.54 5.68
N GLU A 149 25.16 -1.43 4.54
CA GLU A 149 26.20 -0.42 4.31
C GLU A 149 25.68 1.03 4.53
N HIS A 150 24.46 1.29 4.10
CA HIS A 150 23.89 2.64 4.15
C HIS A 150 22.98 2.89 5.37
N ARG A 151 22.87 1.92 6.30
CA ARG A 151 21.98 1.99 7.46
C ARG A 151 22.28 3.16 8.40
N SER A 152 23.57 3.52 8.55
CA SER A 152 24.01 4.60 9.45
C SER A 152 23.60 6.00 9.01
N ILE A 153 23.11 6.17 7.76
CA ILE A 153 22.71 7.48 7.24
C ILE A 153 21.31 7.88 7.73
N ILE A 154 20.44 6.88 8.01
CA ILE A 154 19.08 7.08 8.50
C ILE A 154 18.97 6.47 9.90
N ASP A 155 18.90 7.30 10.92
CA ASP A 155 18.67 6.86 12.29
C ASP A 155 17.16 6.88 12.59
N THR A 156 16.51 5.75 12.30
CA THR A 156 15.06 5.59 12.51
C THR A 156 14.67 5.69 13.98
N ASP A 157 15.50 5.15 14.90
CA ASP A 157 15.21 5.20 16.33
C ASP A 157 15.28 6.63 16.88
N ALA A 158 16.31 7.40 16.48
CA ALA A 158 16.41 8.82 16.86
C ALA A 158 15.22 9.64 16.36
N ILE A 159 14.77 9.40 15.11
CA ILE A 159 13.60 10.09 14.54
C ILE A 159 12.33 9.76 15.33
N VAL A 160 12.08 8.48 15.65
CA VAL A 160 10.91 8.07 16.42
C VAL A 160 10.96 8.64 17.82
N ARG A 161 12.13 8.64 18.48
CA ARG A 161 12.32 9.27 19.81
C ARG A 161 12.08 10.78 19.77
N GLU A 162 12.52 11.46 18.72
CA GLU A 162 12.27 12.91 18.58
C GLU A 162 10.78 13.21 18.45
N ILE A 163 10.03 12.38 17.73
CA ILE A 163 8.60 12.60 17.45
C ILE A 163 7.70 12.16 18.61
N PHE A 164 7.98 10.98 19.19
CA PHE A 164 7.09 10.33 20.16
C PHE A 164 7.70 10.17 21.56
N GLY A 165 9.00 10.41 21.74
CA GLY A 165 9.71 10.21 23.01
C GLY A 165 9.99 8.75 23.37
N ILE A 166 9.78 7.79 22.47
CA ILE A 166 9.89 6.36 22.68
C ILE A 166 10.74 5.69 21.59
N PRO A 167 11.34 4.51 21.84
CA PRO A 167 12.08 3.78 20.83
C PRO A 167 11.17 3.17 19.75
N VAL A 168 11.76 2.75 18.61
CA VAL A 168 11.02 2.17 17.48
C VAL A 168 10.18 0.97 17.87
N ASN A 169 10.70 0.07 18.72
CA ASN A 169 9.94 -1.12 19.15
C ASN A 169 8.67 -0.75 19.91
N ASP A 170 8.76 0.24 20.81
CA ASP A 170 7.60 0.71 21.56
C ASP A 170 6.59 1.43 20.66
N TYR A 171 7.08 2.21 19.69
CA TYR A 171 6.23 2.80 18.65
C TYR A 171 5.46 1.72 17.87
N VAL A 172 6.13 0.65 17.47
CA VAL A 172 5.50 -0.47 16.77
C VAL A 172 4.46 -1.18 17.64
N LEU A 173 4.76 -1.38 18.93
CA LEU A 173 3.80 -1.95 19.87
C LEU A 173 2.54 -1.08 19.98
N ILE A 174 2.70 0.24 20.11
CA ILE A 174 1.58 1.18 20.16
C ILE A 174 0.78 1.15 18.84
N LEU A 175 1.46 1.17 17.71
CA LEU A 175 0.82 1.10 16.38
C LEU A 175 -0.08 -0.13 16.25
N VAL A 176 0.45 -1.31 16.60
CA VAL A 176 -0.28 -2.58 16.53
C VAL A 176 -1.43 -2.61 17.54
N THR A 177 -1.22 -2.09 18.76
CA THR A 177 -2.26 -2.01 19.78
C THR A 177 -3.40 -1.08 19.34
N VAL A 178 -3.09 0.09 18.80
CA VAL A 178 -4.10 1.03 18.27
C VAL A 178 -4.86 0.39 17.11
N PHE A 179 -4.18 -0.29 16.21
CA PHE A 179 -4.85 -1.04 15.14
C PHE A 179 -5.81 -2.12 15.71
N TRP A 180 -5.35 -2.92 16.66
CA TRP A 180 -6.19 -3.93 17.31
C TRP A 180 -7.40 -3.32 18.01
N LEU A 181 -7.24 -2.21 18.73
CA LEU A 181 -8.36 -1.47 19.35
C LEU A 181 -9.35 -0.97 18.29
N CYS A 182 -8.86 -0.44 17.17
CA CYS A 182 -9.70 -0.01 16.04
C CYS A 182 -10.45 -1.16 15.38
N CYS A 183 -9.91 -2.39 15.42
CA CYS A 183 -10.65 -3.58 14.99
C CYS A 183 -11.84 -3.92 15.91
N GLN A 184 -11.89 -3.37 17.12
CA GLN A 184 -12.98 -3.59 18.07
C GLN A 184 -14.00 -2.45 18.03
N HIS A 185 -13.54 -1.20 17.91
CA HIS A 185 -14.37 -0.01 18.06
C HIS A 185 -13.81 1.19 17.27
N PRO A 186 -14.66 2.02 16.64
CA PRO A 186 -14.22 3.22 15.92
C PRO A 186 -13.43 4.22 16.77
N ASP A 187 -13.73 4.32 18.07
CA ASP A 187 -12.99 5.15 19.03
C ASP A 187 -12.03 4.27 19.87
N PRO A 188 -10.74 4.19 19.48
CA PRO A 188 -9.78 3.36 20.21
C PRO A 188 -9.48 3.86 21.63
N LEU A 189 -9.71 5.15 21.93
CA LEU A 189 -9.48 5.72 23.27
C LEU A 189 -10.64 5.47 24.22
N SER A 190 -11.80 4.99 23.74
CA SER A 190 -12.91 4.58 24.60
C SER A 190 -12.70 3.20 25.24
N ALA A 191 -11.71 2.44 24.77
CA ALA A 191 -11.38 1.12 25.30
C ALA A 191 -10.87 1.23 26.75
N PRO A 192 -11.34 0.35 27.68
CA PRO A 192 -10.79 0.28 29.03
C PRO A 192 -9.28 0.04 29.02
N GLU A 193 -8.54 0.77 29.86
CA GLU A 193 -7.07 0.67 29.91
C GLU A 193 -6.59 -0.75 30.23
N GLU A 194 -7.35 -1.49 31.04
CA GLU A 194 -7.03 -2.87 31.41
C GLU A 194 -6.95 -3.83 30.22
N LEU A 195 -7.59 -3.48 29.09
CA LEU A 195 -7.55 -4.34 27.90
C LEU A 195 -6.14 -4.39 27.26
N TYR A 196 -5.35 -3.36 27.38
CA TYR A 196 -4.05 -3.26 26.73
C TYR A 196 -2.88 -3.05 27.69
N SER A 197 -3.07 -2.46 28.86
CA SER A 197 -1.99 -2.22 29.81
C SER A 197 -1.34 -3.51 30.33
N ASN A 198 -2.11 -4.61 30.39
CA ASN A 198 -1.60 -5.92 30.75
C ASN A 198 -0.57 -6.50 29.75
N MET A 199 -0.50 -5.98 28.53
CA MET A 199 0.50 -6.40 27.54
C MET A 199 1.89 -5.78 27.81
N ASN A 200 1.93 -4.49 28.15
CA ASN A 200 3.13 -3.77 28.59
C ASN A 200 2.72 -2.43 29.23
N SER A 201 2.56 -2.40 30.54
CA SER A 201 2.08 -1.22 31.27
C SER A 201 3.03 -0.01 31.23
N ALA A 202 4.32 -0.22 30.92
CA ALA A 202 5.27 0.88 30.81
C ALA A 202 5.14 1.64 29.47
N VAL A 203 4.68 0.98 28.43
CA VAL A 203 4.59 1.52 27.07
C VAL A 203 3.14 1.83 26.69
N LEU A 204 2.24 0.90 26.96
CA LEU A 204 0.82 1.00 26.59
C LEU A 204 0.03 1.80 27.63
N THR A 205 0.29 3.09 27.68
CA THR A 205 -0.42 4.05 28.54
C THR A 205 -1.42 4.84 27.71
N VAL A 206 -2.47 5.36 28.35
CA VAL A 206 -3.45 6.28 27.73
C VAL A 206 -2.75 7.47 27.09
N GLU A 207 -1.68 7.97 27.72
CA GLU A 207 -0.91 9.10 27.21
C GLU A 207 -0.21 8.76 25.88
N ASN A 208 0.51 7.64 25.82
CA ASN A 208 1.23 7.19 24.62
C ASN A 208 0.28 6.90 23.48
N LEU A 209 -0.83 6.18 23.73
CA LEU A 209 -1.86 5.92 22.72
C LEU A 209 -2.48 7.23 22.21
N SER A 210 -2.81 8.14 23.12
CA SER A 210 -3.39 9.46 22.79
C SER A 210 -2.41 10.30 21.96
N ASN A 211 -1.13 10.31 22.30
CA ASN A 211 -0.10 11.05 21.54
C ASN A 211 0.06 10.47 20.13
N PHE A 212 0.07 9.14 20.01
CA PHE A 212 0.10 8.45 18.71
C PHE A 212 -1.13 8.82 17.87
N ILE A 213 -2.34 8.67 18.39
CA ILE A 213 -3.59 8.98 17.68
C ILE A 213 -3.64 10.46 17.30
N LYS A 214 -3.25 11.39 18.17
CA LYS A 214 -3.17 12.82 17.85
C LYS A 214 -2.22 13.10 16.69
N TYR A 215 -1.06 12.45 16.66
CA TYR A 215 -0.09 12.62 15.57
C TYR A 215 -0.68 12.17 14.22
N TYR A 216 -1.41 11.07 14.21
CA TYR A 216 -2.05 10.51 13.00
C TYR A 216 -3.49 11.00 12.81
N SER A 217 -3.88 12.12 13.42
CA SER A 217 -5.21 12.69 13.27
C SER A 217 -5.25 13.91 12.37
N CYS A 218 -6.45 14.19 11.85
CA CYS A 218 -6.80 15.44 11.18
C CYS A 218 -8.13 15.98 11.75
N THR A 219 -8.34 17.29 11.56
CA THR A 219 -9.59 17.96 11.89
C THR A 219 -10.48 18.09 10.66
N TYR A 220 -11.76 18.41 10.82
CA TYR A 220 -12.65 18.76 9.73
C TYR A 220 -12.09 19.90 8.86
N GLN A 221 -11.48 20.90 9.50
CA GLN A 221 -10.85 22.02 8.80
C GLN A 221 -9.66 21.54 7.93
N ASN A 222 -8.83 20.64 8.45
CA ASN A 222 -7.73 20.07 7.65
C ASN A 222 -8.26 19.38 6.40
N LEU A 223 -9.31 18.56 6.52
CA LEU A 223 -9.91 17.86 5.39
C LEU A 223 -10.56 18.81 4.37
N ARG A 224 -11.23 19.88 4.84
CA ARG A 224 -11.86 20.89 3.95
C ARG A 224 -10.85 21.67 3.13
N THR A 225 -9.67 21.96 3.70
CA THR A 225 -8.66 22.82 3.08
C THR A 225 -7.52 22.06 2.41
N SER A 226 -7.39 20.76 2.65
CA SER A 226 -6.34 19.95 2.07
C SER A 226 -6.48 19.79 0.56
N SER A 227 -5.38 19.97 -0.17
CA SER A 227 -5.28 19.60 -1.59
C SER A 227 -5.40 18.09 -1.82
N LEU A 228 -5.06 17.29 -0.82
CA LEU A 228 -5.18 15.83 -0.85
C LEU A 228 -6.62 15.33 -0.72
N LYS A 229 -7.56 16.18 -0.27
CA LYS A 229 -8.96 15.77 -0.04
C LYS A 229 -9.07 14.51 0.82
N LYS A 230 -9.83 13.49 0.38
CA LYS A 230 -9.99 12.22 1.11
C LYS A 230 -8.68 11.45 1.28
N GLN A 231 -7.70 11.61 0.38
CA GLN A 231 -6.40 10.93 0.50
C GLN A 231 -5.63 11.35 1.75
N LEU A 232 -5.97 12.48 2.38
CA LEU A 232 -5.41 12.82 3.67
C LEU A 232 -5.71 11.74 4.72
N LEU A 233 -6.85 11.05 4.65
CA LEU A 233 -7.23 9.99 5.57
C LEU A 233 -6.33 8.74 5.50
N TYR A 234 -5.65 8.50 4.38
CA TYR A 234 -4.65 7.42 4.31
C TYR A 234 -3.38 7.72 5.12
N SER A 235 -3.04 9.00 5.29
CA SER A 235 -1.88 9.40 6.11
C SER A 235 -2.25 9.86 7.51
N LYS A 236 -3.53 10.22 7.72
CA LYS A 236 -4.11 10.70 8.98
C LYS A 236 -5.47 10.01 9.20
N PRO A 237 -5.46 8.70 9.52
CA PRO A 237 -6.68 7.90 9.57
C PRO A 237 -7.63 8.24 10.71
N PHE A 238 -7.19 9.06 11.68
CA PHE A 238 -8.05 9.47 12.78
C PHE A 238 -8.63 10.86 12.53
N ILE A 239 -9.93 10.98 12.73
CA ILE A 239 -10.65 12.25 12.59
C ILE A 239 -10.99 12.75 13.99
N LYS A 240 -10.49 13.95 14.33
CA LYS A 240 -10.92 14.64 15.54
C LYS A 240 -12.29 15.24 15.31
N THR A 241 -13.29 14.73 16.02
CA THR A 241 -14.66 15.22 15.94
C THR A 241 -14.77 16.67 16.40
N GLN A 242 -15.65 17.43 15.77
CA GLN A 242 -15.75 18.85 16.10
C GLN A 242 -16.57 19.11 17.36
N ARG A 243 -17.54 18.25 17.64
CA ARG A 243 -18.48 18.47 18.73
C ARG A 243 -17.98 17.92 20.07
N THR A 244 -17.47 16.69 20.08
CA THR A 244 -17.06 16.01 21.31
C THR A 244 -15.56 16.11 21.55
N GLY A 245 -14.78 16.33 20.51
CA GLY A 245 -13.31 16.34 20.56
C GLY A 245 -12.70 14.95 20.61
N GLU A 246 -13.51 13.91 20.48
CA GLU A 246 -13.11 12.50 20.40
C GLU A 246 -12.38 12.21 19.08
N TYR A 247 -11.66 11.08 19.02
CA TYR A 247 -10.92 10.67 17.84
C TYR A 247 -11.52 9.37 17.29
N PHE A 248 -12.12 9.44 16.12
CA PHE A 248 -12.63 8.25 15.44
C PHE A 248 -11.70 7.84 14.31
N ALA A 249 -11.44 6.54 14.21
CA ALA A 249 -10.89 5.99 12.97
C ALA A 249 -11.88 6.28 11.83
N SER A 250 -11.42 6.84 10.72
CA SER A 250 -12.27 7.08 9.54
C SER A 250 -12.76 5.75 8.96
N SER A 251 -11.87 4.80 8.88
CA SER A 251 -12.12 3.43 8.49
C SER A 251 -10.98 2.59 9.03
N ILE A 252 -11.22 1.30 9.23
CA ILE A 252 -10.16 0.37 9.66
C ILE A 252 -9.07 0.20 8.59
N PHE A 253 -9.39 0.31 7.31
CA PHE A 253 -8.46 0.09 6.22
C PHE A 253 -7.31 1.10 6.16
N PRO A 254 -7.52 2.43 6.26
CA PRO A 254 -6.42 3.38 6.43
C PRO A 254 -5.57 3.13 7.68
N VAL A 255 -6.18 2.64 8.78
CA VAL A 255 -5.42 2.25 9.98
C VAL A 255 -4.54 1.02 9.70
N ALA A 256 -5.07 0.03 8.98
CA ALA A 256 -4.30 -1.13 8.52
C ALA A 256 -3.14 -0.71 7.59
N MET A 257 -3.39 0.22 6.65
CA MET A 257 -2.32 0.80 5.82
C MET A 257 -1.24 1.50 6.66
N LEU A 258 -1.62 2.12 7.77
CA LEU A 258 -0.65 2.73 8.68
C LEU A 258 0.26 1.66 9.30
N VAL A 259 -0.26 0.47 9.58
CA VAL A 259 0.59 -0.67 10.00
C VAL A 259 1.59 -1.01 8.90
N GLY A 260 1.13 -1.22 7.67
CA GLY A 260 2.01 -1.64 6.57
C GLY A 260 3.05 -0.60 6.14
N ASN A 261 2.73 0.70 6.21
CA ASN A 261 3.54 1.77 5.61
C ASN A 261 3.95 2.88 6.59
N GLY A 262 3.45 2.84 7.83
CA GLY A 262 3.58 3.98 8.75
C GLY A 262 5.03 4.34 9.06
N LEU A 263 5.90 3.35 9.26
CA LEU A 263 7.30 3.58 9.56
C LEU A 263 8.03 4.25 8.39
N TYR A 264 7.83 3.75 7.17
CA TYR A 264 8.40 4.34 5.96
C TYR A 264 8.00 5.82 5.82
N TRP A 265 6.69 6.10 5.90
CA TRP A 265 6.19 7.47 5.73
C TRP A 265 6.58 8.39 6.87
N LEU A 266 6.69 7.88 8.10
CA LEU A 266 7.15 8.64 9.26
C LEU A 266 8.57 9.17 9.01
N VAL A 267 9.49 8.28 8.67
CA VAL A 267 10.90 8.62 8.41
C VAL A 267 11.03 9.52 7.18
N ARG A 268 10.36 9.16 6.08
CA ARG A 268 10.37 9.98 4.86
C ARG A 268 9.86 11.40 5.10
N ASN A 269 8.73 11.54 5.80
CA ASN A 269 8.13 12.84 6.06
C ASN A 269 8.98 13.71 7.00
N TYR A 270 9.72 13.07 7.90
CA TYR A 270 10.69 13.78 8.76
C TYR A 270 11.73 14.51 7.91
N TYR A 271 12.39 13.83 6.99
CA TYR A 271 13.36 14.43 6.08
C TYR A 271 12.75 15.41 5.06
N CYS A 272 11.55 15.12 4.57
CA CYS A 272 10.83 16.05 3.67
C CYS A 272 10.56 17.40 4.34
N LYS A 273 10.19 17.43 5.64
CA LYS A 273 9.98 18.68 6.38
C LYS A 273 11.26 19.49 6.52
N GLN A 274 12.42 18.85 6.52
CA GLN A 274 13.73 19.51 6.54
C GLN A 274 14.16 19.99 5.15
N GLY A 275 13.37 19.77 4.11
CA GLY A 275 13.67 20.16 2.73
C GLY A 275 14.81 19.36 2.09
N THR A 276 15.11 18.16 2.59
CA THR A 276 16.21 17.32 2.10
C THR A 276 15.73 16.13 1.26
N GLN A 277 16.59 15.64 0.37
CA GLN A 277 16.40 14.41 -0.40
C GLN A 277 17.15 13.21 0.19
N VAL A 278 17.71 13.37 1.41
CA VAL A 278 18.53 12.33 2.07
C VAL A 278 17.78 11.01 2.13
N PHE A 279 16.55 11.01 2.61
CA PHE A 279 15.76 9.77 2.70
C PHE A 279 15.60 9.09 1.34
N VAL A 280 15.17 9.83 0.31
CA VAL A 280 14.88 9.24 -1.01
C VAL A 280 16.13 8.62 -1.62
N ASN A 281 17.27 9.31 -1.50
CA ASN A 281 18.54 8.82 -2.04
C ASN A 281 19.05 7.60 -1.24
N THR A 282 19.03 7.69 0.09
CA THR A 282 19.53 6.63 0.97
C THR A 282 18.64 5.39 0.92
N PHE A 283 17.31 5.56 0.84
CA PHE A 283 16.39 4.43 0.76
C PHE A 283 16.58 3.61 -0.53
N GLY A 284 16.98 4.27 -1.63
CA GLY A 284 17.41 3.56 -2.84
C GLY A 284 18.58 2.62 -2.56
N CYS A 285 19.62 3.13 -1.89
CA CYS A 285 20.80 2.34 -1.51
C CYS A 285 20.45 1.22 -0.50
N LEU A 286 19.61 1.51 0.49
CA LEU A 286 19.14 0.49 1.44
C LEU A 286 18.33 -0.60 0.76
N PHE A 287 17.58 -0.28 -0.28
CA PHE A 287 16.87 -1.27 -1.08
C PHE A 287 17.84 -2.15 -1.88
N GLU A 288 18.91 -1.59 -2.42
CA GLU A 288 19.98 -2.39 -3.03
C GLU A 288 20.70 -3.27 -2.00
N ASP A 289 20.96 -2.77 -0.79
CA ASP A 289 21.55 -3.56 0.31
C ASP A 289 20.62 -4.72 0.70
N TYR A 290 19.30 -4.52 0.72
CA TYR A 290 18.32 -5.56 0.94
C TYR A 290 18.34 -6.64 -0.16
N ILE A 291 18.45 -6.23 -1.44
CA ILE A 291 18.57 -7.17 -2.55
C ILE A 291 19.86 -8.00 -2.43
N LYS A 292 20.98 -7.40 -2.03
CA LYS A 292 22.25 -8.11 -1.78
C LYS A 292 22.11 -9.10 -0.63
N ASP A 293 21.40 -8.72 0.43
CA ASP A 293 21.16 -9.58 1.59
C ASP A 293 20.37 -10.83 1.22
N ILE A 294 19.22 -10.71 0.55
CA ILE A 294 18.43 -11.86 0.09
C ILE A 294 19.16 -12.67 -0.98
N ALA A 295 19.93 -12.03 -1.87
CA ALA A 295 20.76 -12.72 -2.85
C ALA A 295 21.85 -13.56 -2.16
N SER A 296 22.53 -12.99 -1.17
CA SER A 296 23.58 -13.70 -0.40
C SER A 296 23.01 -14.87 0.38
N LYS A 297 21.74 -14.79 0.77
CA LYS A 297 21.05 -15.84 1.52
C LYS A 297 20.65 -17.02 0.63
N TYR A 298 20.11 -16.76 -0.56
CA TYR A 298 19.46 -17.76 -1.39
C TYR A 298 20.24 -18.17 -2.65
N CYS A 299 21.27 -17.41 -3.03
CA CYS A 299 22.10 -17.71 -4.19
C CYS A 299 23.56 -17.93 -3.77
N LYS A 300 24.27 -18.78 -4.52
CA LYS A 300 25.71 -18.91 -4.36
C LYS A 300 26.43 -17.65 -4.85
N PRO A 301 27.60 -17.32 -4.31
CA PRO A 301 28.38 -16.14 -4.75
C PRO A 301 28.69 -16.09 -6.26
N SER A 302 28.69 -17.24 -6.95
CA SER A 302 28.90 -17.34 -8.40
C SER A 302 27.63 -17.12 -9.22
N GLU A 303 26.46 -17.13 -8.60
CA GLU A 303 25.16 -17.05 -9.28
C GLU A 303 24.65 -15.61 -9.40
N TRP A 304 25.25 -14.65 -8.70
CA TRP A 304 24.83 -13.24 -8.79
C TRP A 304 26.01 -12.28 -8.74
N THR A 305 25.82 -11.08 -9.29
CA THR A 305 26.84 -10.05 -9.31
C THR A 305 26.21 -8.67 -9.30
N THR A 306 26.78 -7.75 -8.50
CA THR A 306 26.48 -6.32 -8.61
C THR A 306 27.24 -5.77 -9.82
N LEU A 307 26.55 -5.10 -10.71
CA LEU A 307 27.18 -4.47 -11.86
C LEU A 307 27.81 -3.14 -11.43
N SER A 308 29.12 -3.04 -11.54
CA SER A 308 29.85 -1.82 -11.12
C SER A 308 29.33 -0.60 -11.88
N THR A 309 29.01 0.44 -11.15
CA THR A 309 28.67 1.77 -11.66
C THR A 309 29.92 2.53 -12.05
N GLY A 310 30.60 2.12 -13.10
CA GLY A 310 31.60 3.00 -13.74
C GLY A 310 30.95 4.32 -14.19
N SER A 311 31.63 5.14 -14.94
CA SER A 311 31.11 6.42 -15.48
C SER A 311 29.85 6.27 -16.37
N ARG A 312 29.41 5.05 -16.67
CA ARG A 312 28.23 4.72 -17.46
C ARG A 312 27.11 4.15 -16.57
N LYS A 313 25.91 4.66 -16.72
CA LYS A 313 24.70 4.13 -16.08
C LYS A 313 24.48 2.68 -16.55
N SER A 314 24.55 1.74 -15.63
CA SER A 314 24.32 0.30 -15.84
C SER A 314 23.14 -0.16 -15.00
N ALA A 315 22.61 -1.32 -15.29
CA ALA A 315 21.72 -2.05 -14.40
C ALA A 315 22.43 -2.39 -13.08
N ASP A 316 21.67 -2.70 -12.02
CA ASP A 316 22.21 -2.90 -10.68
C ASP A 316 22.77 -4.30 -10.48
N PHE A 317 22.07 -5.33 -10.95
CA PHE A 317 22.43 -6.73 -10.69
C PHE A 317 22.27 -7.66 -11.88
N THR A 318 22.99 -8.79 -11.83
CA THR A 318 22.71 -9.99 -12.64
C THR A 318 22.56 -11.20 -11.75
N PHE A 319 21.62 -12.08 -12.11
CA PHE A 319 21.41 -13.37 -11.47
C PHE A 319 21.42 -14.47 -12.52
N ASP A 320 22.34 -15.42 -12.41
CA ASP A 320 22.39 -16.62 -13.24
C ASP A 320 21.64 -17.75 -12.53
N LEU A 321 20.43 -18.01 -12.96
CA LEU A 321 19.55 -19.02 -12.39
C LEU A 321 19.60 -20.37 -13.14
N GLY A 322 20.64 -20.57 -13.95
CA GLY A 322 20.92 -21.81 -14.65
C GLY A 322 20.29 -21.87 -16.04
N SER A 323 18.98 -21.75 -16.20
CA SER A 323 18.30 -21.78 -17.50
C SER A 323 18.24 -20.40 -18.18
N LEU A 324 18.33 -19.33 -17.41
CA LEU A 324 18.35 -17.95 -17.89
C LEU A 324 19.13 -17.03 -16.92
N THR A 325 19.51 -15.87 -17.43
CA THR A 325 20.11 -14.79 -16.62
C THR A 325 19.12 -13.65 -16.48
N LEU A 326 18.81 -13.26 -15.23
CA LEU A 326 18.07 -12.03 -14.95
C LEU A 326 19.03 -10.85 -14.92
N LEU A 327 18.71 -9.79 -15.67
CA LEU A 327 19.36 -8.49 -15.61
C LEU A 327 18.40 -7.55 -14.89
N VAL A 328 18.75 -7.09 -13.70
CA VAL A 328 17.84 -6.42 -12.77
C VAL A 328 18.24 -4.95 -12.57
N GLU A 329 17.29 -4.06 -12.69
CA GLU A 329 17.38 -2.65 -12.28
C GLU A 329 16.33 -2.38 -11.22
N SER A 330 16.77 -2.00 -10.03
CA SER A 330 15.91 -1.77 -8.87
C SER A 330 15.41 -0.33 -8.79
N LYS A 331 14.16 -0.16 -8.36
CA LYS A 331 13.52 1.15 -8.18
C LYS A 331 12.73 1.18 -6.87
N SER A 332 13.19 1.99 -5.93
CA SER A 332 12.60 2.17 -4.61
C SER A 332 11.49 3.23 -4.54
N ALA A 333 11.16 3.87 -5.67
CA ALA A 333 10.15 4.93 -5.71
C ALA A 333 8.76 4.37 -5.45
N LEU A 334 8.02 4.99 -4.52
CA LEU A 334 6.61 4.70 -4.29
C LEU A 334 5.74 5.65 -5.12
N ILE A 335 4.61 5.14 -5.58
CA ILE A 335 3.58 5.97 -6.20
C ILE A 335 2.97 6.90 -5.15
N CYS A 336 2.85 8.18 -5.49
CA CYS A 336 2.28 9.19 -4.61
C CYS A 336 0.75 9.05 -4.46
N LEU A 337 0.22 9.53 -3.33
CA LEU A 337 -1.21 9.40 -2.99
C LEU A 337 -2.17 10.06 -3.98
N ASP A 338 -1.75 11.10 -4.69
CA ASP A 338 -2.57 11.78 -5.69
C ASP A 338 -2.68 11.03 -7.02
N VAL A 339 -1.83 10.01 -7.23
CA VAL A 339 -1.98 9.02 -8.30
C VAL A 339 -2.83 7.84 -7.83
N LYS A 340 -2.71 7.44 -6.55
CA LYS A 340 -3.46 6.33 -5.93
C LYS A 340 -4.89 6.78 -5.60
N GLN A 341 -5.72 7.03 -6.59
CA GLN A 341 -7.11 7.47 -6.39
C GLN A 341 -7.99 7.16 -7.62
N GLN A 342 -9.30 7.17 -7.41
CA GLN A 342 -10.31 6.90 -8.46
C GLN A 342 -10.10 7.79 -9.72
N ILE A 343 -9.70 9.04 -9.51
CA ILE A 343 -9.33 9.97 -10.59
C ILE A 343 -7.87 10.36 -10.36
N PRO A 344 -6.92 9.56 -10.89
CA PRO A 344 -5.50 9.78 -10.64
C PRO A 344 -5.00 11.07 -11.28
N ASN A 345 -4.00 11.67 -10.66
CA ASN A 345 -3.24 12.75 -11.29
C ASN A 345 -2.32 12.15 -12.36
N LEU A 346 -2.75 12.20 -13.62
CA LEU A 346 -2.01 11.62 -14.74
C LEU A 346 -0.65 12.27 -14.95
N HIS A 347 -0.50 13.59 -14.69
CA HIS A 347 0.79 14.25 -14.79
C HIS A 347 1.81 13.66 -13.79
N ASN A 348 1.40 13.43 -12.54
CA ASN A 348 2.29 12.80 -11.55
C ASN A 348 2.51 11.31 -11.85
N ALA A 349 1.55 10.63 -12.46
CA ALA A 349 1.76 9.28 -13.00
C ALA A 349 2.84 9.29 -14.10
N ASP A 350 2.79 10.24 -15.03
CA ASP A 350 3.82 10.40 -16.07
C ASP A 350 5.21 10.64 -15.49
N ILE A 351 5.32 11.48 -14.47
CA ILE A 351 6.58 11.70 -13.75
C ILE A 351 7.10 10.41 -13.12
N PHE A 352 6.22 9.60 -12.53
CA PHE A 352 6.60 8.30 -11.98
C PHE A 352 7.13 7.38 -13.09
N PHE A 353 6.42 7.24 -14.20
CA PHE A 353 6.85 6.39 -15.32
C PHE A 353 8.18 6.83 -15.92
N GLU A 354 8.39 8.13 -16.13
CA GLU A 354 9.65 8.63 -16.68
C GLU A 354 10.82 8.40 -15.73
N ARG A 355 10.67 8.73 -14.46
CA ARG A 355 11.76 8.62 -13.48
C ARG A 355 12.07 7.18 -13.07
N THR A 356 11.08 6.30 -13.10
CA THR A 356 11.19 4.91 -12.64
C THR A 356 11.35 3.96 -13.82
N ILE A 357 10.30 3.81 -14.63
CA ILE A 357 10.26 2.78 -15.69
C ILE A 357 11.16 3.15 -16.87
N SER A 358 11.03 4.37 -17.42
CA SER A 358 11.82 4.81 -18.59
C SER A 358 13.32 4.82 -18.28
N LYS A 359 13.70 5.31 -17.10
CA LYS A 359 15.09 5.33 -16.66
C LYS A 359 15.63 3.90 -16.46
N ALA A 360 14.88 3.02 -15.81
CA ALA A 360 15.26 1.63 -15.62
C ALA A 360 15.44 0.90 -16.97
N TYR A 361 14.49 1.05 -17.86
CA TYR A 361 14.55 0.43 -19.19
C TYR A 361 15.78 0.86 -20.00
N LYS A 362 16.13 2.15 -19.98
CA LYS A 362 17.35 2.67 -20.61
C LYS A 362 18.64 2.06 -20.02
N GLN A 363 18.69 1.89 -18.69
CA GLN A 363 19.84 1.30 -17.98
C GLN A 363 19.95 -0.22 -18.32
N LEU A 364 18.83 -0.93 -18.29
CA LEU A 364 18.75 -2.35 -18.66
C LEU A 364 19.24 -2.56 -20.11
N ASN A 365 18.76 -1.79 -21.07
CA ASN A 365 19.17 -1.92 -22.47
C ASN A 365 20.66 -1.61 -22.66
N SER A 366 21.19 -0.60 -21.97
CA SER A 366 22.63 -0.30 -22.02
C SER A 366 23.48 -1.46 -21.51
N SER A 367 23.03 -2.15 -20.44
CA SER A 367 23.72 -3.30 -19.87
C SER A 367 23.50 -4.58 -20.70
N TYR A 368 22.30 -4.78 -21.24
CA TYR A 368 21.97 -5.90 -22.10
C TYR A 368 22.89 -6.00 -23.31
N VAL A 369 23.11 -4.90 -24.04
CA VAL A 369 24.01 -4.86 -25.20
C VAL A 369 25.42 -5.36 -24.87
N ARG A 370 25.91 -5.05 -23.66
CA ARG A 370 27.26 -5.46 -23.23
C ARG A 370 27.31 -6.93 -22.81
N LEU A 371 26.28 -7.38 -22.08
CA LEU A 371 26.25 -8.73 -21.52
C LEU A 371 25.84 -9.80 -22.54
N SER A 372 25.01 -9.46 -23.53
CA SER A 372 24.54 -10.39 -24.55
C SER A 372 25.66 -10.97 -25.42
N VAL A 373 26.80 -10.30 -25.51
CA VAL A 373 28.00 -10.77 -26.26
C VAL A 373 28.69 -11.94 -25.54
N SER A 374 28.61 -12.00 -24.21
CA SER A 374 29.34 -12.97 -23.38
C SER A 374 28.43 -13.97 -22.64
N SER A 375 27.15 -13.71 -22.57
CA SER A 375 26.20 -14.59 -21.88
C SER A 375 25.97 -15.88 -22.67
N LYS A 376 25.99 -17.01 -21.95
CA LYS A 376 25.62 -18.33 -22.49
C LYS A 376 24.12 -18.58 -22.42
N ASN A 377 23.45 -17.96 -21.47
CA ASN A 377 22.02 -18.12 -21.20
C ASN A 377 21.22 -16.96 -21.79
N PRO A 378 19.94 -17.17 -22.14
CA PRO A 378 19.04 -16.07 -22.48
C PRO A 378 19.00 -15.04 -21.34
N ILE A 379 19.03 -13.74 -21.69
CA ILE A 379 18.95 -12.66 -20.71
C ILE A 379 17.53 -12.10 -20.70
N ILE A 380 16.93 -12.07 -19.53
CA ILE A 380 15.63 -11.46 -19.26
C ILE A 380 15.87 -10.18 -18.45
N LYS A 381 15.28 -9.09 -18.89
CA LYS A 381 15.36 -7.77 -18.25
C LYS A 381 14.25 -7.62 -17.21
N ILE A 382 14.60 -7.25 -15.98
CA ILE A 382 13.66 -7.06 -14.87
C ILE A 382 13.75 -5.64 -14.36
N ILE A 383 12.63 -4.91 -14.38
CA ILE A 383 12.44 -3.68 -13.62
C ILE A 383 11.85 -4.10 -12.27
N LEU A 384 12.69 -4.07 -11.23
CA LEU A 384 12.30 -4.51 -9.89
C LEU A 384 11.78 -3.33 -9.07
N LEU A 385 10.52 -3.38 -8.69
CA LEU A 385 9.85 -2.32 -7.94
C LEU A 385 9.75 -2.66 -6.46
N TYR A 386 10.09 -1.72 -5.60
CA TYR A 386 9.87 -1.82 -4.16
C TYR A 386 8.39 -1.68 -3.80
N ASP A 387 7.65 -0.78 -4.46
CA ASP A 387 6.20 -0.63 -4.24
C ASP A 387 5.48 -1.91 -4.66
N GLN A 388 4.69 -2.46 -3.76
CA GLN A 388 3.83 -3.58 -4.05
C GLN A 388 2.54 -3.04 -4.67
N PHE A 389 2.30 -3.42 -5.91
CA PHE A 389 1.01 -3.25 -6.55
C PHE A 389 0.25 -4.56 -6.40
N SER A 390 -1.04 -4.49 -6.15
CA SER A 390 -1.93 -5.65 -6.23
C SER A 390 -1.82 -6.37 -7.57
N ASN A 391 -1.42 -5.63 -8.60
CA ASN A 391 -1.24 -6.19 -9.94
C ASN A 391 -0.15 -5.45 -10.71
N SER A 392 1.08 -5.96 -10.68
CA SER A 392 2.20 -5.43 -11.48
C SER A 392 1.92 -5.48 -12.99
N ALA A 393 0.98 -6.32 -13.43
CA ALA A 393 0.53 -6.39 -14.80
C ALA A 393 -0.06 -5.08 -15.31
N ILE A 394 -0.86 -4.39 -14.48
CA ILE A 394 -1.43 -3.09 -14.87
C ILE A 394 -0.32 -2.04 -15.04
N VAL A 395 0.73 -2.11 -14.21
CA VAL A 395 1.88 -1.20 -14.34
C VAL A 395 2.63 -1.49 -15.65
N GLU A 396 2.77 -2.76 -16.01
CA GLU A 396 3.41 -3.18 -17.25
C GLU A 396 2.62 -2.73 -18.49
N GLU A 397 1.31 -2.89 -18.48
CA GLU A 397 0.43 -2.38 -19.54
C GLU A 397 0.46 -0.85 -19.65
N ALA A 398 0.44 -0.15 -18.50
CA ALA A 398 0.56 1.30 -18.47
C ALA A 398 1.94 1.81 -18.95
N ALA A 399 2.96 0.96 -18.92
CA ALA A 399 4.32 1.22 -19.43
C ALA A 399 4.50 0.84 -20.88
N HIS A 400 3.47 0.36 -21.59
CA HIS A 400 3.56 -0.21 -22.94
C HIS A 400 4.30 0.71 -23.95
N LYS A 401 4.02 2.01 -23.93
CA LYS A 401 4.74 2.98 -24.80
C LYS A 401 6.24 3.05 -24.52
N ILE A 402 6.66 2.82 -23.27
CA ILE A 402 8.06 2.87 -22.85
C ILE A 402 8.77 1.58 -23.22
N LEU A 403 8.14 0.44 -22.95
CA LEU A 403 8.71 -0.89 -23.19
C LEU A 403 8.60 -1.30 -24.66
N GLY A 404 7.62 -0.76 -25.40
CA GLY A 404 7.39 -1.06 -26.80
C GLY A 404 7.10 -2.55 -27.03
N SER A 405 7.68 -3.12 -28.09
CA SER A 405 7.58 -4.54 -28.42
C SER A 405 8.63 -5.42 -27.72
N ASP A 406 9.32 -4.91 -26.72
CA ASP A 406 10.37 -5.64 -26.00
C ASP A 406 9.79 -6.70 -25.07
N SER A 407 9.51 -7.87 -25.60
CA SER A 407 8.97 -9.00 -24.85
C SER A 407 9.92 -9.58 -23.81
N SER A 408 11.22 -9.24 -23.84
CA SER A 408 12.21 -9.69 -22.87
C SER A 408 12.31 -8.83 -21.60
N CYS A 409 11.53 -7.76 -21.49
CA CYS A 409 11.51 -6.88 -20.34
C CYS A 409 10.22 -7.04 -19.52
N PHE A 410 10.33 -7.40 -18.25
CA PHE A 410 9.22 -7.58 -17.32
C PHE A 410 9.30 -6.60 -16.16
N ILE A 411 8.14 -6.25 -15.61
CA ILE A 411 8.03 -5.57 -14.32
C ILE A 411 7.76 -6.62 -13.25
N MET A 412 8.54 -6.58 -12.17
CA MET A 412 8.45 -7.50 -11.03
C MET A 412 8.44 -6.69 -9.75
N THR A 413 7.62 -7.06 -8.78
CA THR A 413 7.66 -6.48 -7.44
C THR A 413 8.70 -7.19 -6.59
N ILE A 414 9.13 -6.53 -5.51
CA ILE A 414 10.07 -7.13 -4.56
C ILE A 414 9.50 -8.42 -3.94
N ARG A 415 8.19 -8.52 -3.72
CA ARG A 415 7.54 -9.73 -3.22
C ARG A 415 7.74 -10.93 -4.15
N GLU A 416 7.48 -10.72 -5.45
CA GLU A 416 7.66 -11.78 -6.46
C GLU A 416 9.13 -12.20 -6.57
N PHE A 417 10.04 -11.24 -6.41
CA PHE A 417 11.47 -11.50 -6.44
C PHE A 417 11.96 -12.28 -5.21
N GLU A 418 11.47 -11.96 -4.01
CA GLU A 418 11.72 -12.70 -2.77
C GLU A 418 11.31 -14.16 -2.91
N ILE A 419 10.10 -14.41 -3.42
CA ILE A 419 9.58 -15.75 -3.68
C ILE A 419 10.49 -16.51 -4.65
N LEU A 420 10.88 -15.87 -5.77
CA LEU A 420 11.75 -16.51 -6.76
C LEU A 420 13.09 -16.95 -6.17
N LEU A 421 13.75 -16.06 -5.42
CA LEU A 421 15.06 -16.39 -4.81
C LEU A 421 14.94 -17.43 -3.70
N TYR A 422 13.86 -17.38 -2.91
CA TYR A 422 13.60 -18.44 -1.91
C TYR A 422 13.44 -19.80 -2.59
N LEU A 423 12.64 -19.88 -3.66
CA LEU A 423 12.43 -21.10 -4.43
C LEU A 423 13.72 -21.58 -5.12
N HIS A 424 14.59 -20.65 -5.53
CA HIS A 424 15.91 -20.99 -6.09
C HIS A 424 16.75 -21.87 -5.13
N GLN A 425 16.67 -21.64 -3.84
CA GLN A 425 17.37 -22.45 -2.85
C GLN A 425 16.59 -23.69 -2.42
N HIS A 426 15.25 -23.57 -2.25
CA HIS A 426 14.47 -24.57 -1.53
C HIS A 426 13.58 -25.45 -2.43
N ASN A 427 13.21 -24.99 -3.62
CA ASN A 427 12.33 -25.74 -4.54
C ASN A 427 12.67 -25.47 -6.00
N LYS A 428 13.71 -26.18 -6.47
CA LYS A 428 14.21 -26.05 -7.85
C LYS A 428 13.20 -26.42 -8.92
N GLU A 429 12.25 -27.29 -8.63
CA GLU A 429 11.22 -27.69 -9.58
C GLU A 429 10.25 -26.52 -9.86
N THR A 430 9.71 -25.91 -8.80
CA THR A 430 8.81 -24.75 -8.94
C THR A 430 9.55 -23.55 -9.53
N GLU A 431 10.78 -23.28 -9.09
CA GLU A 431 11.60 -22.23 -9.69
C GLU A 431 11.72 -22.44 -11.21
N GLN A 432 12.11 -23.67 -11.66
CA GLN A 432 12.29 -23.97 -13.07
C GLN A 432 11.00 -23.74 -13.88
N GLN A 433 9.84 -24.09 -13.30
CA GLN A 433 8.55 -23.83 -13.93
C GLN A 433 8.31 -22.31 -14.14
N ILE A 434 8.64 -21.48 -13.15
CA ILE A 434 8.56 -20.02 -13.28
C ILE A 434 9.49 -19.53 -14.40
N LEU A 435 10.76 -19.96 -14.39
CA LEU A 435 11.76 -19.53 -15.35
C LEU A 435 11.40 -19.95 -16.77
N ASP A 436 10.86 -21.16 -16.96
CA ASP A 436 10.40 -21.67 -18.27
C ASP A 436 9.21 -20.86 -18.79
N GLU A 437 8.23 -20.52 -17.95
CA GLU A 437 7.10 -19.67 -18.34
C GLU A 437 7.53 -18.22 -18.66
N ILE A 438 8.48 -17.65 -17.90
CA ILE A 438 9.09 -16.35 -18.23
C ILE A 438 9.78 -16.42 -19.60
N LEU A 439 10.60 -17.42 -19.82
CA LEU A 439 11.33 -17.59 -21.09
C LEU A 439 10.37 -17.80 -22.27
N LYS A 440 9.33 -18.60 -22.09
CA LYS A 440 8.28 -18.82 -23.09
C LYS A 440 7.53 -17.52 -23.38
N SER A 441 7.15 -16.77 -22.35
CA SER A 441 6.48 -15.48 -22.48
C SER A 441 7.34 -14.43 -23.17
N SER A 442 8.65 -14.43 -22.95
CA SER A 442 9.59 -13.51 -23.60
C SER A 442 9.73 -13.75 -25.12
N ARG A 443 9.31 -14.91 -25.62
CA ARG A 443 9.36 -15.30 -27.04
C ARG A 443 8.00 -15.26 -27.73
N ALA A 444 6.94 -15.03 -26.96
CA ALA A 444 5.57 -15.06 -27.47
C ALA A 444 5.17 -13.70 -28.04
N GLU A 445 4.70 -13.66 -29.29
CA GLU A 445 4.22 -12.42 -29.91
C GLU A 445 2.81 -12.03 -29.43
N ASN A 446 1.91 -13.00 -29.21
CA ASN A 446 0.49 -12.74 -28.95
C ASN A 446 -0.07 -13.39 -27.65
N SER A 447 0.74 -14.13 -26.91
CA SER A 447 0.31 -14.86 -25.70
C SER A 447 1.26 -14.65 -24.52
N ARG A 448 1.89 -13.48 -24.45
CA ARG A 448 2.81 -13.11 -23.37
C ARG A 448 2.06 -13.05 -22.04
N LYS A 449 2.55 -13.79 -21.06
CA LYS A 449 2.12 -13.66 -19.67
C LYS A 449 3.05 -12.71 -18.93
N ASN A 450 2.51 -11.87 -18.08
CA ASN A 450 3.27 -11.09 -17.11
C ASN A 450 3.57 -11.91 -15.85
N ILE A 451 4.42 -11.41 -14.97
CA ILE A 451 4.86 -12.12 -13.76
C ILE A 451 3.70 -12.55 -12.87
N PRO A 452 2.72 -11.67 -12.50
CA PRO A 452 1.57 -12.08 -11.69
C PRO A 452 0.75 -13.22 -12.31
N ALA A 453 0.56 -13.22 -13.63
CA ALA A 453 -0.17 -14.28 -14.29
C ALA A 453 0.58 -15.62 -14.23
N ILE A 454 1.91 -15.61 -14.36
CA ILE A 454 2.75 -16.80 -14.21
C ILE A 454 2.61 -17.38 -12.80
N TYR A 455 2.73 -16.54 -11.77
CA TYR A 455 2.62 -16.97 -10.37
C TYR A 455 1.23 -17.53 -10.06
N LYS A 456 0.18 -16.85 -10.54
CA LYS A 456 -1.20 -17.30 -10.39
C LYS A 456 -1.46 -18.65 -11.05
N ASP A 457 -0.97 -18.86 -12.28
CA ASP A 457 -1.14 -20.12 -13.02
C ASP A 457 -0.42 -21.28 -12.33
N LEU A 458 0.66 -21.00 -11.60
CA LEU A 458 1.42 -21.98 -10.80
C LEU A 458 0.90 -22.10 -9.36
N ALA A 459 -0.20 -21.40 -9.01
CA ALA A 459 -0.80 -21.37 -7.68
C ALA A 459 0.20 -20.97 -6.57
N ILE A 460 1.03 -19.95 -6.84
CA ILE A 460 2.01 -19.41 -5.90
C ILE A 460 1.41 -18.18 -5.23
N ASP A 461 0.73 -18.39 -4.10
CA ASP A 461 -0.02 -17.34 -3.40
C ASP A 461 0.69 -16.82 -2.14
N SER A 462 1.54 -17.64 -1.48
CA SER A 462 2.28 -17.23 -0.28
C SER A 462 3.69 -16.73 -0.59
N ASN A 463 4.27 -15.99 0.36
CA ASN A 463 5.67 -15.58 0.33
C ASN A 463 6.45 -16.32 1.43
N PRO A 464 7.06 -17.48 1.12
CA PRO A 464 7.74 -18.28 2.13
C PRO A 464 8.98 -17.57 2.73
N HIS A 465 9.64 -16.68 1.99
CA HIS A 465 10.68 -15.83 2.57
C HIS A 465 10.15 -14.99 3.73
N PHE A 466 8.97 -14.40 3.59
CA PHE A 466 8.33 -13.66 4.67
C PHE A 466 7.98 -14.59 5.84
N GLU A 467 7.29 -15.70 5.56
CA GLU A 467 6.77 -16.61 6.59
C GLU A 467 7.86 -17.17 7.50
N GLU A 468 8.99 -17.54 6.93
CA GLU A 468 10.07 -18.23 7.67
C GLU A 468 11.10 -17.26 8.27
N GLU A 469 11.37 -16.14 7.60
CA GLU A 469 12.53 -15.31 7.91
C GLU A 469 12.20 -13.90 8.35
N MET A 470 11.19 -13.32 7.72
CA MET A 470 10.89 -11.88 7.80
C MET A 470 9.64 -11.55 8.60
N ASP A 471 8.98 -12.52 9.24
CA ASP A 471 7.80 -12.23 10.06
C ASP A 471 8.18 -11.50 11.37
N TYR A 472 8.65 -10.27 11.21
CA TYR A 472 8.97 -9.40 12.33
C TYR A 472 7.72 -9.00 13.11
N PHE A 473 6.56 -8.97 12.48
CA PHE A 473 5.31 -8.68 13.17
C PHE A 473 5.02 -9.72 14.25
N SER A 474 5.01 -11.01 13.90
CA SER A 474 4.79 -12.07 14.87
C SER A 474 5.92 -12.17 15.89
N LYS A 475 7.17 -11.97 15.47
CA LYS A 475 8.34 -11.95 16.37
C LYS A 475 8.20 -10.87 17.45
N LEU A 476 7.84 -9.64 17.06
CA LEU A 476 7.61 -8.53 17.98
C LEU A 476 6.43 -8.81 18.91
N MET A 477 5.30 -9.30 18.37
CA MET A 477 4.13 -9.62 19.19
C MET A 477 4.41 -10.71 20.22
N ASN A 478 5.21 -11.71 19.90
CA ASN A 478 5.62 -12.76 20.85
C ASN A 478 6.56 -12.22 21.93
N ASN A 479 7.52 -11.36 21.57
CA ASN A 479 8.41 -10.72 22.53
C ASN A 479 7.63 -9.87 23.55
N PHE A 480 6.58 -9.16 23.11
CA PHE A 480 5.73 -8.39 24.00
C PHE A 480 4.91 -9.26 24.95
N LYS A 481 4.38 -10.40 24.48
CA LYS A 481 3.67 -11.36 25.36
C LYS A 481 4.59 -11.96 26.42
N ASP A 482 5.84 -12.22 26.10
CA ASP A 482 6.81 -12.80 27.04
C ASP A 482 7.34 -11.75 28.04
N ALA A 483 7.44 -10.49 27.65
CA ALA A 483 7.76 -9.40 28.57
C ALA A 483 6.62 -9.05 29.55
N ALA A 484 5.38 -9.47 29.24
CA ALA A 484 4.20 -9.27 30.10
C ALA A 484 3.96 -10.40 31.11
N LYS A 485 4.72 -11.50 31.05
CA LYS A 485 4.73 -12.60 32.03
C LYS A 485 5.73 -12.33 33.13
#